data_dceacdfd874acca81b5864a27a42ad66
#
_entry.id   dceacdfd874acca81b5864a27a42ad66
#
_cell.length_a   1.000
_cell.length_b   1.000
_cell.length_c   1.000
_cell.angle_alpha   90.00
_cell.angle_beta   90.00
_cell.angle_gamma   90.00
#
_symmetry.space_group_name_H-M   'P 1'
#
loop_
_entity.id
_entity.type
_entity.pdbx_description
1 polymer ?
#
loop_
_entity_poly.entity_id
_entity_poly.type
_entity_poly.pdbx_seq_one_letter_code
_entity_poly.pdbx_strand_id
1 'polypeptide(L)'
;KIISLILYTIAIIYSCQNGFELYKKHNSEINIINENIKESINENILQYKQIESGEIDKPRRDPTTPYWAIRNTSSYVFKHPSKLMTFSVGQSEQYGYYKYIKNWSTVFDNDLAKEIANPERLAIGTLDFSFVFLFLTPILLIILLFNIGGLEKDLGFDQLIYLNNISKKTWLFFRFIFYYISIIIIIVSLMIP
;
A
#
# COMPACT_ATOMS: atom_id res chain seq x y z
N LYS A 1 -25.07 13.56 9.13
CA LYS A 1 -25.07 12.49 8.09
C LYS A 1 -24.35 12.93 6.82
N ILE A 2 -24.65 14.10 6.22
CA ILE A 2 -23.97 14.58 5.00
C ILE A 2 -22.49 14.84 5.28
N ILE A 3 -22.16 15.49 6.38
CA ILE A 3 -20.78 15.77 6.78
C ILE A 3 -19.98 14.45 6.95
N SER A 4 -20.57 13.41 7.58
CA SER A 4 -19.91 12.12 7.75
C SER A 4 -19.65 11.41 6.42
N LEU A 5 -20.56 11.54 5.44
CA LEU A 5 -20.34 11.03 4.08
C LEU A 5 -19.20 11.76 3.37
N ILE A 6 -19.15 13.10 3.49
CA ILE A 6 -18.08 13.91 2.90
C ILE A 6 -16.71 13.51 3.51
N LEU A 7 -16.63 13.41 4.83
CA LEU A 7 -15.39 12.99 5.51
C LEU A 7 -14.96 11.58 5.08
N TYR A 8 -15.90 10.68 4.90
CA TYR A 8 -15.62 9.32 4.43
C TYR A 8 -15.10 9.29 2.99
N THR A 9 -15.70 10.08 2.09
CA THR A 9 -15.20 10.18 0.70
C THR A 9 -13.78 10.75 0.65
N ILE A 10 -13.48 11.77 1.46
CA ILE A 10 -12.14 12.34 1.58
C ILE A 10 -11.16 11.28 2.09
N ALA A 11 -11.54 10.50 3.11
CA ALA A 11 -10.69 9.44 3.65
C ALA A 11 -10.36 8.36 2.62
N ILE A 12 -11.33 7.95 1.78
CA ILE A 12 -11.09 7.00 0.70
C ILE A 12 -10.13 7.58 -0.35
N ILE A 13 -10.37 8.81 -0.82
CA ILE A 13 -9.51 9.45 -1.82
C ILE A 13 -8.07 9.54 -1.30
N TYR A 14 -7.91 10.02 -0.07
CA TYR A 14 -6.59 10.15 0.55
C TYR A 14 -5.89 8.80 0.69
N SER A 15 -6.59 7.77 1.14
CA SER A 15 -6.01 6.41 1.30
C SER A 15 -5.60 5.80 -0.04
N CYS A 16 -6.38 6.00 -1.12
CA CYS A 16 -6.01 5.56 -2.46
C CYS A 16 -4.78 6.32 -3.01
N GLN A 17 -4.72 7.64 -2.80
CA GLN A 17 -3.56 8.43 -3.19
C GLN A 17 -2.30 7.98 -2.46
N ASN A 18 -2.38 7.77 -1.15
CA ASN A 18 -1.26 7.28 -0.35
C ASN A 18 -0.74 5.93 -0.85
N GLY A 19 -1.64 4.97 -1.11
CA GLY A 19 -1.26 3.67 -1.67
C GLY A 19 -0.62 3.78 -3.07
N PHE A 20 -1.11 4.70 -3.91
CA PHE A 20 -0.55 4.93 -5.23
C PHE A 20 0.84 5.58 -5.19
N GLU A 21 1.07 6.53 -4.30
CA GLU A 21 2.37 7.15 -4.09
C GLU A 21 3.40 6.15 -3.58
N LEU A 22 3.01 5.28 -2.64
CA LEU A 22 3.85 4.17 -2.17
C LEU A 22 4.21 3.20 -3.30
N TYR A 23 3.24 2.82 -4.13
CA TYR A 23 3.49 1.98 -5.30
C TYR A 23 4.51 2.62 -6.26
N LYS A 24 4.37 3.92 -6.55
CA LYS A 24 5.33 4.66 -7.38
C LYS A 24 6.71 4.73 -6.75
N LYS A 25 6.77 5.02 -5.44
CA LYS A 25 8.02 5.10 -4.68
C LYS A 25 8.78 3.78 -4.77
N HIS A 26 8.13 2.65 -4.48
CA HIS A 26 8.76 1.33 -4.54
C HIS A 26 9.27 1.00 -5.95
N ASN A 27 8.48 1.27 -6.99
CA ASN A 27 8.93 1.06 -8.37
C ASN A 27 10.13 1.94 -8.74
N SER A 28 10.12 3.21 -8.36
CA SER A 28 11.24 4.11 -8.65
C SER A 28 12.51 3.68 -7.94
N GLU A 29 12.43 3.25 -6.69
CA GLU A 29 13.58 2.76 -5.93
C GLU A 29 14.14 1.46 -6.52
N ILE A 30 13.29 0.52 -6.93
CA ILE A 30 13.73 -0.70 -7.63
C ILE A 30 14.46 -0.32 -8.93
N ASN A 31 13.96 0.63 -9.70
CA ASN A 31 14.61 1.06 -10.94
C ASN A 31 15.98 1.69 -10.66
N ILE A 32 16.09 2.58 -9.66
CA ILE A 32 17.35 3.18 -9.26
C ILE A 32 18.37 2.12 -8.85
N ILE A 33 17.95 1.13 -8.04
CA ILE A 33 18.84 0.04 -7.63
C ILE A 33 19.27 -0.79 -8.84
N ASN A 34 18.38 -1.08 -9.78
CA ASN A 34 18.71 -1.80 -11.01
C ASN A 34 19.70 -1.04 -11.89
N GLU A 35 19.58 0.29 -11.99
CA GLU A 35 20.54 1.13 -12.70
C GLU A 35 21.91 1.09 -12.03
N ASN A 36 21.97 1.25 -10.71
CA ASN A 36 23.21 1.17 -9.95
C ASN A 36 23.89 -0.21 -10.10
N ILE A 37 23.11 -1.29 -10.17
CA ILE A 37 23.64 -2.64 -10.44
C ILE A 37 24.29 -2.70 -11.82
N LYS A 38 23.61 -2.18 -12.86
CA LYS A 38 24.13 -2.15 -14.23
C LYS A 38 25.41 -1.32 -14.33
N GLU A 39 25.45 -0.16 -13.67
CA GLU A 39 26.65 0.68 -13.60
C GLU A 39 27.81 -0.06 -12.94
N SER A 40 27.57 -0.67 -11.77
CA SER A 40 28.57 -1.48 -11.06
C SER A 40 29.10 -2.64 -11.91
N ILE A 41 28.25 -3.32 -12.67
CA ILE A 41 28.65 -4.39 -13.59
C ILE A 41 29.51 -3.81 -14.72
N ASN A 42 29.13 -2.69 -15.33
CA ASN A 42 29.88 -2.05 -16.40
C ASN A 42 31.26 -1.58 -15.92
N GLU A 43 31.34 -1.00 -14.73
CA GLU A 43 32.61 -0.60 -14.12
C GLU A 43 33.54 -1.81 -13.90
N ASN A 44 33.00 -2.91 -13.39
CA ASN A 44 33.75 -4.15 -13.22
C ASN A 44 34.26 -4.70 -14.54
N ILE A 45 33.45 -4.66 -15.61
CA ILE A 45 33.83 -5.10 -16.95
C ILE A 45 34.92 -4.19 -17.53
N LEU A 46 34.82 -2.87 -17.34
CA LEU A 46 35.84 -1.92 -17.78
C LEU A 46 37.17 -2.17 -17.05
N GLN A 47 37.14 -2.32 -15.73
CA GLN A 47 38.35 -2.64 -14.95
C GLN A 47 38.97 -3.98 -15.38
N TYR A 48 38.13 -4.99 -15.63
CA TYR A 48 38.61 -6.28 -16.16
C TYR A 48 39.40 -6.09 -17.47
N LYS A 49 38.84 -5.35 -18.44
CA LYS A 49 39.48 -5.10 -19.74
C LYS A 49 40.78 -4.30 -19.60
N GLN A 50 40.81 -3.32 -18.72
CA GLN A 50 42.01 -2.50 -18.47
C GLN A 50 43.17 -3.29 -17.82
N ILE A 51 42.83 -4.23 -16.94
CA ILE A 51 43.82 -5.13 -16.36
C ILE A 51 44.31 -6.15 -17.40
N GLU A 52 43.45 -6.65 -18.25
CA GLU A 52 43.81 -7.60 -19.32
C GLU A 52 44.67 -6.94 -20.40
N SER A 53 44.42 -5.68 -20.72
CA SER A 53 45.24 -4.88 -21.67
C SER A 53 46.61 -4.43 -21.07
N GLY A 54 46.77 -4.58 -19.75
CA GLY A 54 48.02 -4.15 -19.07
C GLY A 54 48.08 -2.65 -18.81
N GLU A 55 46.97 -1.93 -18.98
CA GLU A 55 46.91 -0.48 -18.69
C GLU A 55 46.94 -0.16 -17.21
N ILE A 56 46.42 -1.09 -16.38
CA ILE A 56 46.34 -0.91 -14.93
C ILE A 56 46.92 -2.16 -14.25
N ASP A 57 47.73 -1.93 -13.21
CA ASP A 57 48.25 -3.00 -12.35
C ASP A 57 47.10 -3.71 -11.59
N LYS A 58 47.29 -5.00 -11.34
CA LYS A 58 46.32 -5.81 -10.61
C LYS A 58 46.07 -5.28 -9.22
N PRO A 59 44.84 -4.80 -8.91
CA PRO A 59 44.53 -4.32 -7.58
C PRO A 59 44.44 -5.48 -6.58
N ARG A 60 44.49 -5.18 -5.27
CA ARG A 60 44.33 -6.20 -4.21
C ARG A 60 42.98 -6.97 -4.33
N ARG A 61 41.95 -6.33 -4.92
CA ARG A 61 40.63 -6.93 -5.20
C ARG A 61 40.46 -7.12 -6.71
N ASP A 62 41.27 -7.99 -7.27
CA ASP A 62 41.37 -8.22 -8.70
C ASP A 62 40.06 -8.80 -9.27
N PRO A 63 39.30 -8.07 -10.09
CA PRO A 63 38.05 -8.52 -10.69
C PRO A 63 38.26 -9.63 -11.75
N THR A 64 39.51 -9.94 -12.14
CA THR A 64 39.80 -11.08 -13.02
C THR A 64 39.63 -12.43 -12.31
N THR A 65 39.63 -12.42 -10.97
CA THR A 65 39.32 -13.62 -10.18
C THR A 65 37.82 -13.72 -9.92
N PRO A 66 37.18 -14.89 -10.11
CA PRO A 66 35.74 -15.07 -9.92
C PRO A 66 35.26 -14.65 -8.52
N TYR A 67 36.07 -14.87 -7.52
CA TYR A 67 35.76 -14.49 -6.13
C TYR A 67 35.53 -12.97 -5.99
N TRP A 68 36.44 -12.16 -6.51
CA TRP A 68 36.33 -10.70 -6.39
C TRP A 68 35.30 -10.12 -7.37
N ALA A 69 35.16 -10.72 -8.56
CA ALA A 69 34.11 -10.33 -9.52
C ALA A 69 32.74 -10.44 -8.88
N ILE A 70 32.42 -11.57 -8.24
CA ILE A 70 31.14 -11.78 -7.55
C ILE A 70 31.01 -10.86 -6.33
N ARG A 71 32.10 -10.65 -5.60
CA ARG A 71 32.10 -9.83 -4.39
C ARG A 71 31.90 -8.35 -4.67
N ASN A 72 32.45 -7.85 -5.76
CA ASN A 72 32.34 -6.45 -6.17
C ASN A 72 31.01 -6.13 -6.86
N THR A 73 30.28 -7.15 -7.32
CA THR A 73 28.98 -6.97 -7.95
C THR A 73 27.86 -7.06 -6.90
N SER A 74 27.07 -6.02 -6.82
CA SER A 74 25.92 -5.96 -5.92
C SER A 74 24.81 -6.89 -6.42
N SER A 75 24.36 -7.81 -5.56
CA SER A 75 23.23 -8.71 -5.86
C SER A 75 22.03 -8.34 -4.99
N TYR A 76 20.91 -8.08 -5.62
CA TYR A 76 19.65 -7.78 -4.93
C TYR A 76 18.55 -8.71 -5.40
N VAL A 77 17.67 -9.06 -4.49
CA VAL A 77 16.39 -9.70 -4.81
C VAL A 77 15.29 -8.70 -4.56
N PHE A 78 14.36 -8.59 -5.50
CA PHE A 78 13.26 -7.65 -5.46
C PHE A 78 11.94 -8.38 -5.32
N LYS A 79 11.07 -7.83 -4.47
CA LYS A 79 9.64 -8.12 -4.46
C LYS A 79 8.95 -6.97 -5.18
N HIS A 80 8.62 -7.15 -6.44
CA HIS A 80 7.92 -6.13 -7.20
C HIS A 80 6.56 -5.82 -6.58
N PRO A 81 6.21 -4.53 -6.40
CA PRO A 81 4.93 -4.15 -5.85
C PRO A 81 3.80 -4.55 -6.80
N SER A 82 2.76 -5.15 -6.25
CA SER A 82 1.53 -5.42 -7.00
C SER A 82 0.76 -4.13 -7.26
N LYS A 83 0.05 -4.03 -8.39
CA LYS A 83 -0.89 -2.92 -8.65
C LYS A 83 -1.97 -2.81 -7.56
N LEU A 84 -2.33 -3.92 -6.94
CA LEU A 84 -3.27 -3.96 -5.81
C LEU A 84 -2.73 -3.30 -4.53
N MET A 85 -1.44 -2.98 -4.47
CA MET A 85 -0.85 -2.23 -3.36
C MET A 85 -1.49 -0.85 -3.18
N THR A 86 -2.07 -0.29 -4.24
CA THR A 86 -2.85 0.95 -4.18
C THR A 86 -4.03 0.83 -3.21
N PHE A 87 -4.64 -0.34 -3.13
CA PHE A 87 -5.78 -0.59 -2.24
C PHE A 87 -5.39 -1.20 -0.89
N SER A 88 -4.29 -1.94 -0.83
CA SER A 88 -3.81 -2.53 0.41
C SER A 88 -2.29 -2.62 0.39
N VAL A 89 -1.66 -1.86 1.26
CA VAL A 89 -0.21 -1.87 1.45
C VAL A 89 0.24 -3.19 2.10
N GLY A 90 -0.62 -3.78 2.93
CA GLY A 90 -0.35 -5.03 3.63
C GLY A 90 0.90 -4.91 4.51
N GLN A 91 1.71 -5.97 4.51
CA GLN A 91 2.96 -6.04 5.28
C GLN A 91 4.21 -5.58 4.49
N SER A 92 4.03 -5.00 3.29
CA SER A 92 5.16 -4.61 2.43
C SER A 92 6.09 -3.60 3.08
N GLU A 93 5.54 -2.74 3.94
CA GLU A 93 6.32 -1.74 4.67
C GLU A 93 7.10 -2.34 5.84
N GLN A 94 6.65 -3.46 6.41
CA GLN A 94 7.34 -4.14 7.50
C GLN A 94 8.52 -4.96 6.99
N TYR A 95 8.33 -5.73 5.93
CA TYR A 95 9.33 -6.68 5.44
C TYR A 95 10.24 -6.13 4.33
N GLY A 96 9.97 -4.91 3.86
CA GLY A 96 10.69 -4.32 2.75
C GLY A 96 10.39 -5.01 1.41
N TYR A 97 10.82 -4.39 0.33
CA TYR A 97 10.56 -4.85 -1.05
C TYR A 97 11.83 -5.18 -1.82
N TYR A 98 13.00 -5.04 -1.21
CA TYR A 98 14.27 -5.49 -1.75
C TYR A 98 15.19 -6.00 -0.64
N LYS A 99 16.09 -6.89 -1.00
CA LYS A 99 17.08 -7.44 -0.09
C LYS A 99 18.43 -7.57 -0.78
N TYR A 100 19.46 -7.07 -0.14
CA TYR A 100 20.84 -7.26 -0.59
C TYR A 100 21.34 -8.64 -0.17
N ILE A 101 21.83 -9.43 -1.14
CA ILE A 101 22.35 -10.76 -0.89
C ILE A 101 23.88 -10.69 -0.78
N LYS A 102 24.41 -11.19 0.33
CA LYS A 102 25.84 -11.37 0.53
C LYS A 102 26.13 -12.86 0.75
N ASN A 103 27.22 -13.34 0.15
CA ASN A 103 27.61 -14.75 0.27
C ASN A 103 28.00 -15.20 1.68
N TRP A 104 28.22 -14.25 2.60
CA TRP A 104 28.69 -14.49 3.97
C TRP A 104 27.81 -13.92 5.08
N SER A 105 26.67 -13.34 4.77
CA SER A 105 25.69 -12.91 5.78
C SER A 105 24.54 -13.89 5.83
N THR A 106 24.21 -14.33 7.03
CA THR A 106 22.99 -15.07 7.24
C THR A 106 21.78 -14.17 6.99
N VAL A 107 20.78 -14.72 6.32
CA VAL A 107 19.57 -14.01 5.90
C VAL A 107 18.82 -13.43 7.10
N PHE A 108 18.92 -14.08 8.26
CA PHE A 108 18.19 -13.72 9.48
C PHE A 108 18.63 -12.41 10.15
N ASP A 109 19.91 -12.11 10.19
CA ASP A 109 20.42 -10.93 10.92
C ASP A 109 19.99 -9.61 10.27
N ASN A 110 19.84 -9.60 8.94
CA ASN A 110 19.38 -8.40 8.21
C ASN A 110 17.87 -8.20 8.27
N ASP A 111 17.07 -9.24 8.47
CA ASP A 111 15.61 -9.10 8.56
C ASP A 111 15.20 -8.54 9.92
N LEU A 112 15.79 -9.03 11.00
CA LEU A 112 15.56 -8.51 12.35
C LEU A 112 15.96 -7.04 12.50
N ALA A 113 17.09 -6.64 11.90
CA ALA A 113 17.55 -5.26 11.94
C ALA A 113 16.64 -4.29 11.18
N LYS A 114 15.92 -4.74 10.15
CA LYS A 114 14.99 -3.91 9.39
C LYS A 114 13.63 -3.76 10.08
N GLU A 115 13.15 -4.79 10.76
CA GLU A 115 11.89 -4.72 11.51
C GLU A 115 11.96 -3.71 12.68
N ILE A 116 13.12 -3.58 13.31
CA ILE A 116 13.30 -2.70 14.49
C ILE A 116 13.64 -1.25 14.07
N ALA A 117 14.11 -1.03 12.84
CA ALA A 117 14.88 0.18 12.52
C ALA A 117 14.10 1.31 11.86
N ASN A 118 12.80 1.20 11.53
CA ASN A 118 12.16 2.28 10.78
C ASN A 118 10.76 2.64 11.28
N PRO A 119 10.67 3.52 12.30
CA PRO A 119 9.40 4.05 12.80
C PRO A 119 8.62 4.85 11.74
N GLU A 120 9.29 5.40 10.73
CA GLU A 120 8.67 6.10 9.61
C GLU A 120 7.82 5.14 8.75
N ARG A 121 8.27 3.90 8.57
CA ARG A 121 7.50 2.86 7.86
C ARG A 121 6.24 2.45 8.62
N LEU A 122 6.28 2.42 9.93
CA LEU A 122 5.13 2.13 10.78
C LEU A 122 4.11 3.27 10.78
N ALA A 123 4.56 4.52 10.65
CA ALA A 123 3.70 5.70 10.64
C ALA A 123 2.98 5.90 9.29
N ILE A 124 3.64 5.59 8.17
CA ILE A 124 3.08 5.78 6.82
C ILE A 124 2.10 4.66 6.46
N GLY A 125 2.33 3.43 6.92
CA GLY A 125 1.53 2.24 6.55
C GLY A 125 0.15 2.15 7.18
N THR A 126 -0.26 3.08 8.03
CA THR A 126 -1.47 2.91 8.86
C THR A 126 -2.77 3.36 8.21
N LEU A 127 -2.75 4.15 7.15
CA LEU A 127 -3.95 4.68 6.51
C LEU A 127 -4.05 4.22 5.06
N ASP A 128 -4.27 2.91 4.88
CA ASP A 128 -4.56 2.33 3.58
C ASP A 128 -6.08 2.22 3.34
N PHE A 129 -6.45 1.97 2.09
CA PHE A 129 -7.86 1.79 1.73
C PHE A 129 -8.50 0.61 2.48
N SER A 130 -7.75 -0.47 2.76
CA SER A 130 -8.24 -1.60 3.54
C SER A 130 -8.66 -1.18 4.94
N PHE A 131 -7.87 -0.33 5.59
CA PHE A 131 -8.22 0.22 6.91
C PHE A 131 -9.51 1.05 6.85
N VAL A 132 -9.62 1.95 5.87
CA VAL A 132 -10.83 2.76 5.69
C VAL A 132 -12.05 1.87 5.44
N PHE A 133 -11.91 0.86 4.59
CA PHE A 133 -13.00 -0.06 4.27
C PHE A 133 -13.42 -0.90 5.47
N LEU A 134 -12.48 -1.51 6.19
CA LEU A 134 -12.79 -2.44 7.28
C LEU A 134 -13.23 -1.74 8.57
N PHE A 135 -12.69 -0.58 8.87
CA PHE A 135 -12.96 0.09 10.15
C PHE A 135 -13.89 1.30 10.00
N LEU A 136 -13.66 2.17 9.02
CA LEU A 136 -14.47 3.38 8.88
C LEU A 136 -15.85 3.11 8.27
N THR A 137 -15.99 2.13 7.38
CA THR A 137 -17.30 1.80 6.78
C THR A 137 -18.33 1.34 7.82
N PRO A 138 -18.02 0.39 8.74
CA PRO A 138 -18.95 0.03 9.81
C PRO A 138 -19.32 1.20 10.71
N ILE A 139 -18.35 2.04 11.07
CA ILE A 139 -18.60 3.24 11.89
C ILE A 139 -19.52 4.21 11.17
N LEU A 140 -19.27 4.45 9.88
CA LEU A 140 -20.14 5.28 9.05
C LEU A 140 -21.57 4.73 8.99
N LEU A 141 -21.72 3.40 8.78
CA LEU A 141 -23.03 2.74 8.80
C LEU A 141 -23.76 2.97 10.13
N ILE A 142 -23.09 2.82 11.26
CA ILE A 142 -23.68 3.08 12.57
C ILE A 142 -24.17 4.53 12.66
N ILE A 143 -23.35 5.51 12.24
CA ILE A 143 -23.71 6.94 12.26
C ILE A 143 -24.92 7.22 11.35
N LEU A 144 -24.97 6.63 10.17
CA LEU A 144 -26.04 6.84 9.21
C LEU A 144 -27.34 6.19 9.66
N LEU A 145 -27.24 5.00 10.25
CA LEU A 145 -28.39 4.22 10.73
C LEU A 145 -28.89 4.70 12.09
N PHE A 146 -28.05 5.42 12.84
CA PHE A 146 -28.48 5.99 14.11
C PHE A 146 -29.72 6.88 13.90
N ASN A 147 -30.75 6.57 14.67
CA ASN A 147 -32.05 7.27 14.60
C ASN A 147 -32.66 7.32 13.18
N ILE A 148 -32.63 6.18 12.48
CA ILE A 148 -33.09 6.08 11.07
C ILE A 148 -34.58 6.41 10.90
N GLY A 149 -35.38 6.18 11.94
CA GLY A 149 -36.81 6.50 11.98
C GLY A 149 -37.20 7.66 12.87
N GLY A 150 -36.22 8.34 13.49
CA GLY A 150 -36.49 9.39 14.47
C GLY A 150 -37.09 10.63 13.86
N LEU A 151 -36.60 11.05 12.71
CA LEU A 151 -37.03 12.27 12.03
C LEU A 151 -38.50 12.21 11.61
N GLU A 152 -38.96 11.07 11.17
CA GLU A 152 -40.38 10.84 10.81
C GLU A 152 -41.26 10.78 12.05
N LYS A 153 -40.75 10.23 13.13
CA LYS A 153 -41.47 10.22 14.40
C LYS A 153 -41.58 11.62 14.98
N ASP A 154 -40.49 12.39 14.94
CA ASP A 154 -40.46 13.78 15.45
C ASP A 154 -41.35 14.71 14.62
N LEU A 155 -41.50 14.46 13.31
CA LEU A 155 -42.35 15.22 12.41
C LEU A 155 -43.80 14.66 12.32
N GLY A 156 -44.13 13.58 13.01
CA GLY A 156 -45.45 12.96 13.01
C GLY A 156 -45.81 12.22 11.73
N PHE A 157 -44.87 11.99 10.80
CA PHE A 157 -45.11 11.29 9.54
C PHE A 157 -45.17 9.74 9.69
N ASP A 158 -44.86 9.21 10.86
CA ASP A 158 -44.90 7.78 11.12
C ASP A 158 -46.31 7.20 10.93
N GLN A 159 -47.38 7.97 11.22
CA GLN A 159 -48.76 7.59 10.99
C GLN A 159 -49.08 7.40 9.51
N LEU A 160 -48.51 8.22 8.62
CA LEU A 160 -48.70 8.09 7.17
C LEU A 160 -48.07 6.81 6.60
N ILE A 161 -46.99 6.35 7.21
CA ILE A 161 -46.34 5.09 6.82
C ILE A 161 -47.25 3.90 7.13
N TYR A 162 -47.95 3.94 8.26
CA TYR A 162 -48.90 2.90 8.63
C TYR A 162 -50.16 2.89 7.76
N LEU A 163 -50.61 4.03 7.33
CA LEU A 163 -51.75 4.16 6.40
C LEU A 163 -51.52 3.51 5.03
N ASN A 164 -50.28 3.45 4.59
CA ASN A 164 -49.88 2.79 3.34
C ASN A 164 -49.70 1.27 3.44
N ASN A 165 -50.17 0.64 4.50
CA ASN A 165 -50.12 -0.81 4.71
C ASN A 165 -48.71 -1.43 4.65
N ILE A 166 -47.69 -0.64 4.86
CA ILE A 166 -46.29 -1.08 4.91
C ILE A 166 -45.91 -1.33 6.35
N SER A 167 -45.37 -2.52 6.65
CA SER A 167 -44.91 -2.81 8.01
C SER A 167 -43.69 -1.92 8.34
N LYS A 168 -43.61 -1.48 9.61
CA LYS A 168 -42.46 -0.67 10.08
C LYS A 168 -41.13 -1.36 9.84
N LYS A 169 -41.06 -2.69 9.98
CA LYS A 169 -39.86 -3.51 9.73
C LYS A 169 -39.43 -3.41 8.26
N THR A 170 -40.36 -3.57 7.34
CA THR A 170 -40.12 -3.50 5.90
C THR A 170 -39.64 -2.11 5.49
N TRP A 171 -40.26 -1.06 6.02
CA TRP A 171 -39.85 0.31 5.75
C TRP A 171 -38.44 0.62 6.27
N LEU A 172 -38.10 0.23 7.51
CA LEU A 172 -36.75 0.37 8.05
C LEU A 172 -35.71 -0.42 7.24
N PHE A 173 -36.09 -1.61 6.76
CA PHE A 173 -35.21 -2.45 5.94
C PHE A 173 -34.90 -1.79 4.60
N PHE A 174 -35.87 -1.21 3.91
CA PHE A 174 -35.60 -0.48 2.66
C PHE A 174 -34.71 0.74 2.88
N ARG A 175 -34.86 1.46 3.98
CA ARG A 175 -33.97 2.56 4.32
C ARG A 175 -32.54 2.10 4.62
N PHE A 176 -32.40 1.01 5.32
CA PHE A 176 -31.09 0.39 5.54
C PHE A 176 -30.41 0.05 4.21
N ILE A 177 -31.13 -0.63 3.32
CA ILE A 177 -30.63 -0.99 1.99
C ILE A 177 -30.24 0.25 1.20
N PHE A 178 -31.02 1.31 1.24
CA PHE A 178 -30.71 2.55 0.53
C PHE A 178 -29.36 3.15 0.97
N TYR A 179 -29.12 3.26 2.26
CA TYR A 179 -27.83 3.76 2.77
C TYR A 179 -26.67 2.80 2.45
N TYR A 180 -26.89 1.51 2.54
CA TYR A 180 -25.90 0.50 2.23
C TYR A 180 -25.48 0.55 0.75
N ILE A 181 -26.44 0.60 -0.15
CA ILE A 181 -26.20 0.71 -1.60
C ILE A 181 -25.51 2.04 -1.90
N SER A 182 -25.90 3.15 -1.29
CA SER A 182 -25.26 4.46 -1.49
C SER A 182 -23.77 4.42 -1.13
N ILE A 183 -23.39 3.76 -0.04
CA ILE A 183 -21.98 3.59 0.34
C ILE A 183 -21.23 2.73 -0.68
N ILE A 184 -21.82 1.62 -1.14
CA ILE A 184 -21.22 0.76 -2.15
C ILE A 184 -20.97 1.54 -3.45
N ILE A 185 -21.94 2.35 -3.90
CA ILE A 185 -21.80 3.17 -5.10
C ILE A 185 -20.65 4.15 -4.94
N ILE A 186 -20.50 4.81 -3.79
CA ILE A 186 -19.38 5.72 -3.51
C ILE A 186 -18.05 4.96 -3.60
N ILE A 187 -17.94 3.81 -2.96
CA ILE A 187 -16.71 3.01 -2.98
C ILE A 187 -16.37 2.59 -4.42
N VAL A 188 -17.32 2.03 -5.14
CA VAL A 188 -17.12 1.54 -6.51
C VAL A 188 -16.77 2.69 -7.46
N SER A 189 -17.44 3.84 -7.36
CA SER A 189 -17.16 5.01 -8.20
C SER A 189 -15.74 5.56 -8.02
N LEU A 190 -15.17 5.42 -6.83
CA LEU A 190 -13.81 5.86 -6.51
C LEU A 190 -12.74 4.80 -6.85
N MET A 191 -13.13 3.54 -7.06
CA MET A 191 -12.23 2.46 -7.48
C MET A 191 -12.08 2.36 -9.00
N ILE A 192 -12.96 2.99 -9.77
CA ILE A 192 -12.86 3.03 -11.23
C ILE A 192 -11.97 4.22 -11.60
N PRO A 193 -10.80 3.98 -12.26
CA PRO A 193 -9.87 5.03 -12.65
C PRO A 193 -10.43 5.93 -13.75
#